data_a3bbb6fa539f5000caa292a0a12c08af
#
_entry.id   a3bbb6fa539f5000caa292a0a12c08af
#
_cell.length_a   1.000
_cell.length_b   1.000
_cell.length_c   1.000
_cell.angle_alpha   90.00
_cell.angle_beta   90.00
_cell.angle_gamma   90.00
#
_symmetry.space_group_name_H-M   'P 1'
#
loop_
_entity.id
_entity.type
_entity.pdbx_description
1 polymer ?
#
loop_
_entity_poly.entity_id
_entity_poly.type
_entity_poly.pdbx_seq_one_letter_code
_entity_poly.pdbx_strand_id
1 'polypeptide(L)'
;MTIFSGIFSNTILIILTFLILLLLVYLFSSFEKGNLEEFRQGSDYEFAKLSQGITAYKDIGDKNDPAIIIIHGATLPSEGFIGFCSGLSAKGYRVICYDQYGRGYSDRPITNYDMQLYIDQLRELLDFLSIKEAILYGSSMGAPIAINFSNKYKERILAIGLQVPLVHSNSKVLDLIKVPVVGNLFLRTFGIPFAKNRAEQWAHENEGQKDFINRYIAQLSLPGTEYSLLSSIRHIANKDFLPDYKIFSESNIPIHIAYASDDDEIDPKTVKKVLSLLPDADTFIFTGGHGGGGIIVNELTDLFSDFLSKRLDQ
;
A
#
# COMPACT_ATOMS: atom_id res chain seq x y z
N MET A 1 -50.91 -27.22 18.73
CA MET A 1 -49.52 -27.67 18.48
C MET A 1 -49.10 -27.57 16.98
N THR A 2 -49.99 -27.78 16.03
CA THR A 2 -49.71 -27.79 14.59
C THR A 2 -49.34 -26.42 13.94
N ILE A 3 -49.88 -25.31 14.43
CA ILE A 3 -49.62 -23.99 13.87
C ILE A 3 -48.18 -23.49 14.20
N PHE A 4 -47.70 -23.75 15.40
CA PHE A 4 -46.34 -23.40 15.82
C PHE A 4 -45.26 -24.22 15.08
N SER A 5 -45.53 -25.50 14.75
CA SER A 5 -44.58 -26.31 13.97
C SER A 5 -44.47 -25.84 12.52
N GLY A 6 -45.56 -25.36 11.92
CA GLY A 6 -45.56 -24.83 10.55
C GLY A 6 -44.81 -23.51 10.44
N ILE A 7 -44.99 -22.59 11.39
CA ILE A 7 -44.26 -21.29 11.42
C ILE A 7 -42.77 -21.55 11.60
N PHE A 8 -42.38 -22.42 12.52
CA PHE A 8 -40.97 -22.77 12.77
C PHE A 8 -40.30 -23.40 11.53
N SER A 9 -40.99 -24.29 10.84
CA SER A 9 -40.51 -24.94 9.60
C SER A 9 -40.31 -23.92 8.47
N ASN A 10 -41.27 -23.00 8.29
CA ASN A 10 -41.17 -21.94 7.25
C ASN A 10 -40.02 -20.97 7.56
N THR A 11 -39.80 -20.60 8.82
CA THR A 11 -38.69 -19.72 9.21
C THR A 11 -37.35 -20.39 8.92
N ILE A 12 -37.18 -21.67 9.24
CA ILE A 12 -35.97 -22.44 8.92
C ILE A 12 -35.74 -22.49 7.41
N LEU A 13 -36.78 -22.75 6.63
CA LEU A 13 -36.68 -22.79 5.16
C LEU A 13 -36.26 -21.45 4.58
N ILE A 14 -36.78 -20.33 5.08
CA ILE A 14 -36.41 -18.99 4.66
C ILE A 14 -34.93 -18.72 4.97
N ILE A 15 -34.48 -19.07 6.18
CA ILE A 15 -33.07 -18.91 6.59
C ILE A 15 -32.15 -19.74 5.69
N LEU A 16 -32.49 -21.02 5.44
CA LEU A 16 -31.71 -21.90 4.57
C LEU A 16 -31.63 -21.36 3.14
N THR A 17 -32.76 -20.92 2.59
CA THR A 17 -32.81 -20.31 1.26
C THR A 17 -31.92 -19.06 1.20
N PHE A 18 -31.98 -18.18 2.20
CA PHE A 18 -31.13 -17.00 2.29
C PHE A 18 -29.65 -17.36 2.37
N LEU A 19 -29.28 -18.37 3.18
CA LEU A 19 -27.88 -18.84 3.29
C LEU A 19 -27.37 -19.46 1.98
N ILE A 20 -28.23 -20.21 1.26
CA ILE A 20 -27.91 -20.74 -0.07
C ILE A 20 -27.68 -19.61 -1.08
N LEU A 21 -28.55 -18.60 -1.09
CA LEU A 21 -28.37 -17.43 -1.94
C LEU A 21 -27.08 -16.68 -1.65
N LEU A 22 -26.75 -16.47 -0.37
CA LEU A 22 -25.49 -15.87 0.04
C LEU A 22 -24.29 -16.72 -0.43
N LEU A 23 -24.37 -18.04 -0.29
CA LEU A 23 -23.33 -18.95 -0.76
C LEU A 23 -23.17 -18.87 -2.30
N LEU A 24 -24.26 -18.85 -3.04
CA LEU A 24 -24.23 -18.69 -4.49
C LEU A 24 -23.62 -17.34 -4.90
N VAL A 25 -24.03 -16.24 -4.26
CA VAL A 25 -23.42 -14.93 -4.48
C VAL A 25 -21.93 -14.99 -4.16
N TYR A 26 -21.54 -15.62 -3.05
CA TYR A 26 -20.13 -15.77 -2.69
C TYR A 26 -19.34 -16.55 -3.75
N LEU A 27 -19.87 -17.68 -4.23
CA LEU A 27 -19.19 -18.53 -5.21
C LEU A 27 -19.07 -17.90 -6.58
N PHE A 28 -20.09 -17.14 -7.02
CA PHE A 28 -20.15 -16.58 -8.39
C PHE A 28 -19.74 -15.12 -8.49
N SER A 29 -19.49 -14.42 -7.38
CA SER A 29 -19.08 -13.01 -7.38
C SER A 29 -17.57 -12.81 -7.46
N SER A 30 -16.77 -13.87 -7.59
CA SER A 30 -15.30 -13.71 -7.70
C SER A 30 -14.93 -12.87 -8.91
N PHE A 31 -14.12 -11.84 -8.67
CA PHE A 31 -13.56 -10.97 -9.72
C PHE A 31 -12.18 -11.44 -10.20
N GLU A 32 -11.61 -12.48 -9.58
CA GLU A 32 -10.28 -13.01 -9.88
C GLU A 32 -10.36 -13.94 -11.11
N LYS A 33 -10.18 -13.35 -12.28
CA LYS A 33 -10.26 -14.03 -13.59
C LYS A 33 -8.98 -13.88 -14.42
N GLY A 34 -8.01 -13.12 -13.91
CA GLY A 34 -6.75 -12.85 -14.60
C GLY A 34 -5.73 -13.99 -14.46
N ASN A 35 -4.63 -13.84 -15.18
CA ASN A 35 -3.45 -14.72 -15.10
C ASN A 35 -2.22 -13.85 -14.82
N LEU A 36 -1.51 -14.13 -13.72
CA LEU A 36 -0.35 -13.33 -13.30
C LEU A 36 0.82 -13.44 -14.29
N GLU A 37 1.07 -14.62 -14.85
CA GLU A 37 2.15 -14.81 -15.81
C GLU A 37 1.89 -14.06 -17.12
N GLU A 38 0.65 -14.07 -17.60
CA GLU A 38 0.25 -13.25 -18.75
C GLU A 38 0.35 -11.75 -18.44
N PHE A 39 -0.04 -11.34 -17.23
CA PHE A 39 0.04 -9.96 -16.78
C PHE A 39 1.49 -9.46 -16.73
N ARG A 40 2.46 -10.32 -16.40
CA ARG A 40 3.90 -10.02 -16.40
C ARG A 40 4.48 -9.89 -17.79
N GLN A 41 3.89 -10.54 -18.80
CA GLN A 41 4.43 -10.54 -20.16
C GLN A 41 4.49 -9.13 -20.75
N GLY A 42 5.67 -8.77 -21.24
CA GLY A 42 5.92 -7.45 -21.83
C GLY A 42 6.04 -6.30 -20.83
N SER A 43 6.00 -6.58 -19.52
CA SER A 43 6.35 -5.57 -18.52
C SER A 43 7.86 -5.28 -18.57
N ASP A 44 8.22 -4.04 -18.25
CA ASP A 44 9.61 -3.58 -18.12
C ASP A 44 10.13 -3.67 -16.68
N TYR A 45 9.48 -4.50 -15.85
CA TYR A 45 9.91 -4.81 -14.49
C TYR A 45 10.99 -5.89 -14.47
N GLU A 46 11.89 -5.78 -13.52
CA GLU A 46 12.79 -6.82 -13.10
C GLU A 46 12.13 -7.69 -12.01
N PHE A 47 12.61 -8.93 -11.84
CA PHE A 47 11.99 -9.89 -10.96
C PHE A 47 13.02 -10.54 -10.03
N ALA A 48 12.89 -10.29 -8.73
CA ALA A 48 13.69 -10.91 -7.69
C ALA A 48 12.95 -12.12 -7.11
N LYS A 49 13.60 -13.30 -7.09
CA LYS A 49 13.06 -14.47 -6.41
C LYS A 49 13.44 -14.41 -4.94
N LEU A 50 12.48 -14.12 -4.08
CA LEU A 50 12.65 -14.02 -2.63
C LEU A 50 11.98 -15.23 -1.94
N SER A 51 12.05 -15.27 -0.61
CA SER A 51 11.61 -16.45 0.17
C SER A 51 10.13 -16.79 0.02
N GLN A 52 9.25 -15.79 -0.12
CA GLN A 52 7.79 -15.97 -0.25
C GLN A 52 7.28 -15.90 -1.68
N GLY A 53 8.17 -15.72 -2.67
CA GLY A 53 7.81 -15.65 -4.08
C GLY A 53 8.60 -14.60 -4.86
N ILE A 54 8.12 -14.30 -6.05
CA ILE A 54 8.70 -13.30 -6.93
C ILE A 54 8.27 -11.90 -6.51
N THR A 55 9.23 -11.00 -6.36
CA THR A 55 9.01 -9.56 -6.18
C THR A 55 9.39 -8.84 -7.47
N ALA A 56 8.44 -8.09 -8.01
CA ALA A 56 8.66 -7.22 -9.17
C ALA A 56 9.19 -5.86 -8.69
N TYR A 57 10.18 -5.32 -9.39
CA TYR A 57 10.79 -4.03 -9.07
C TYR A 57 11.32 -3.33 -10.32
N LYS A 58 11.55 -2.03 -10.20
CA LYS A 58 12.34 -1.23 -11.14
C LYS A 58 13.53 -0.64 -10.42
N ASP A 59 14.68 -0.65 -11.08
CA ASP A 59 15.94 -0.10 -10.60
C ASP A 59 16.34 1.04 -11.54
N ILE A 60 16.15 2.29 -11.11
CA ILE A 60 16.26 3.48 -11.94
C ILE A 60 17.42 4.36 -11.43
N GLY A 61 18.33 4.77 -12.29
CA GLY A 61 19.50 5.59 -11.95
C GLY A 61 20.81 4.82 -11.92
N ASP A 62 21.89 5.47 -11.48
CA ASP A 62 23.19 4.83 -11.36
C ASP A 62 23.24 3.94 -10.11
N LYS A 63 23.79 2.73 -10.25
CA LYS A 63 23.91 1.78 -9.13
C LYS A 63 24.87 2.22 -8.02
N ASN A 64 25.71 3.19 -8.29
CA ASN A 64 26.65 3.77 -7.33
C ASN A 64 26.04 4.94 -6.54
N ASP A 65 24.92 5.49 -6.98
CA ASP A 65 24.25 6.59 -6.30
C ASP A 65 23.56 6.10 -5.00
N PRO A 66 23.29 6.99 -4.02
CA PRO A 66 22.53 6.66 -2.82
C PRO A 66 21.17 6.09 -3.18
N ALA A 67 20.84 4.92 -2.56
CA ALA A 67 19.63 4.18 -2.89
C ALA A 67 18.41 4.71 -2.15
N ILE A 68 17.34 5.02 -2.88
CA ILE A 68 16.00 5.32 -2.35
C ILE A 68 15.05 4.16 -2.67
N ILE A 69 14.36 3.65 -1.67
CA ILE A 69 13.39 2.56 -1.83
C ILE A 69 11.98 3.13 -1.67
N ILE A 70 11.16 3.01 -2.69
CA ILE A 70 9.76 3.45 -2.69
C ILE A 70 8.86 2.32 -2.24
N ILE A 71 8.16 2.54 -1.13
CA ILE A 71 7.22 1.60 -0.50
C ILE A 71 5.81 2.16 -0.69
N HIS A 72 5.08 1.61 -1.64
CA HIS A 72 3.76 2.10 -2.04
C HIS A 72 2.65 1.82 -1.01
N GLY A 73 1.46 2.36 -1.22
CA GLY A 73 0.30 2.20 -0.36
C GLY A 73 -0.43 0.85 -0.50
N ALA A 74 -1.66 0.79 0.03
CA ALA A 74 -2.41 -0.47 0.14
C ALA A 74 -2.87 -1.06 -1.19
N THR A 75 -3.23 -0.24 -2.17
CA THR A 75 -3.85 -0.69 -3.44
C THR A 75 -3.09 -0.26 -4.67
N LEU A 76 -2.47 0.93 -4.65
CA LEU A 76 -1.73 1.49 -5.76
C LEU A 76 -0.35 0.79 -5.84
N PRO A 77 -0.01 0.12 -6.97
CA PRO A 77 1.30 -0.51 -7.13
C PRO A 77 2.41 0.51 -7.36
N SER A 78 3.65 0.05 -7.38
CA SER A 78 4.84 0.88 -7.57
C SER A 78 4.82 1.71 -8.87
N GLU A 79 4.10 1.26 -9.88
CA GLU A 79 3.92 1.98 -11.15
C GLU A 79 3.35 3.40 -10.94
N GLY A 80 2.50 3.61 -9.93
CA GLY A 80 1.97 4.93 -9.59
C GLY A 80 3.01 5.93 -9.11
N PHE A 81 4.23 5.48 -8.83
CA PHE A 81 5.35 6.31 -8.37
C PHE A 81 6.44 6.53 -9.41
N ILE A 82 6.28 6.04 -10.66
CA ILE A 82 7.35 6.12 -11.69
C ILE A 82 7.77 7.56 -11.98
N GLY A 83 6.83 8.50 -12.02
CA GLY A 83 7.17 9.92 -12.19
C GLY A 83 8.06 10.45 -11.05
N PHE A 84 7.75 10.12 -9.82
CA PHE A 84 8.54 10.46 -8.64
C PHE A 84 9.91 9.77 -8.66
N CYS A 85 9.95 8.48 -9.01
CA CYS A 85 11.19 7.72 -9.15
C CYS A 85 12.12 8.35 -10.20
N SER A 86 11.58 8.68 -11.37
CA SER A 86 12.35 9.32 -12.46
C SER A 86 12.87 10.70 -12.05
N GLY A 87 12.05 11.49 -11.34
CA GLY A 87 12.44 12.78 -10.81
C GLY A 87 13.59 12.69 -9.83
N LEU A 88 13.55 11.77 -8.87
CA LEU A 88 14.62 11.55 -7.90
C LEU A 88 15.89 11.00 -8.58
N SER A 89 15.75 10.11 -9.56
CA SER A 89 16.89 9.61 -10.33
C SER A 89 17.59 10.73 -11.10
N ALA A 90 16.83 11.67 -11.66
CA ALA A 90 17.42 12.86 -12.32
C ALA A 90 18.15 13.81 -11.34
N LYS A 91 17.94 13.65 -10.02
CA LYS A 91 18.64 14.36 -8.93
C LYS A 91 19.88 13.61 -8.42
N GLY A 92 20.25 12.47 -9.02
CA GLY A 92 21.44 11.71 -8.64
C GLY A 92 21.18 10.65 -7.56
N TYR A 93 19.99 10.06 -7.54
CA TYR A 93 19.67 8.94 -6.67
C TYR A 93 19.42 7.66 -7.49
N ARG A 94 19.84 6.52 -6.96
CA ARG A 94 19.38 5.20 -7.42
C ARG A 94 18.02 4.91 -6.79
N VAL A 95 16.97 4.75 -7.57
CA VAL A 95 15.62 4.60 -7.06
C VAL A 95 15.08 3.20 -7.36
N ILE A 96 14.78 2.46 -6.30
CA ILE A 96 14.13 1.15 -6.38
C ILE A 96 12.65 1.33 -6.04
N CYS A 97 11.76 1.09 -7.00
CA CYS A 97 10.35 0.96 -6.71
C CYS A 97 9.90 -0.48 -6.93
N TYR A 98 9.31 -1.09 -5.92
CA TYR A 98 8.92 -2.50 -5.97
C TYR A 98 7.45 -2.68 -5.64
N ASP A 99 6.85 -3.72 -6.21
CA ASP A 99 5.51 -4.12 -5.85
C ASP A 99 5.54 -4.98 -4.59
N GLN A 100 4.80 -4.57 -3.56
CA GLN A 100 4.60 -5.39 -2.37
C GLN A 100 3.88 -6.68 -2.73
N TYR A 101 4.15 -7.78 -2.03
CA TYR A 101 3.40 -9.01 -2.21
C TYR A 101 1.89 -8.76 -2.21
N GLY A 102 1.18 -9.39 -3.13
CA GLY A 102 -0.25 -9.20 -3.31
C GLY A 102 -0.64 -8.01 -4.19
N ARG A 103 0.32 -7.26 -4.75
CA ARG A 103 0.10 -6.06 -5.58
C ARG A 103 0.89 -6.15 -6.88
N GLY A 104 0.47 -5.38 -7.87
CA GLY A 104 1.15 -5.22 -9.15
C GLY A 104 1.58 -6.55 -9.78
N TYR A 105 2.83 -6.61 -10.18
CA TYR A 105 3.45 -7.77 -10.80
C TYR A 105 4.09 -8.75 -9.80
N SER A 106 4.11 -8.46 -8.50
CA SER A 106 4.63 -9.37 -7.47
C SER A 106 3.71 -10.55 -7.23
N ASP A 107 4.26 -11.63 -6.68
CA ASP A 107 3.50 -12.82 -6.29
C ASP A 107 2.46 -12.52 -5.20
N ARG A 108 1.50 -13.42 -5.10
CA ARG A 108 0.41 -13.38 -4.13
C ARG A 108 0.44 -14.65 -3.26
N PRO A 109 1.46 -14.78 -2.36
CA PRO A 109 1.59 -15.96 -1.52
C PRO A 109 0.39 -16.14 -0.59
N ILE A 110 0.03 -17.39 -0.30
CA ILE A 110 -1.01 -17.72 0.67
C ILE A 110 -0.38 -17.69 2.07
N THR A 111 -0.28 -16.50 2.64
CA THR A 111 0.27 -16.23 3.97
C THR A 111 -0.42 -15.02 4.59
N ASN A 112 -0.17 -14.73 5.88
CA ASN A 112 -0.66 -13.50 6.47
C ASN A 112 0.07 -12.29 5.87
N TYR A 113 -0.70 -11.33 5.37
CA TYR A 113 -0.16 -10.05 4.88
C TYR A 113 -0.04 -9.08 6.05
N ASP A 114 0.84 -9.42 6.97
CA ASP A 114 1.13 -8.65 8.16
C ASP A 114 2.41 -7.81 8.01
N MET A 115 2.76 -7.07 9.03
CA MET A 115 3.95 -6.21 9.03
C MET A 115 5.23 -7.01 8.80
N GLN A 116 5.33 -8.23 9.36
CA GLN A 116 6.54 -9.03 9.23
C GLN A 116 6.78 -9.49 7.81
N LEU A 117 5.72 -9.87 7.06
CA LEU A 117 5.83 -10.23 5.64
C LEU A 117 6.46 -9.10 4.81
N TYR A 118 5.98 -7.87 4.99
CA TYR A 118 6.47 -6.72 4.23
C TYR A 118 7.89 -6.28 4.65
N ILE A 119 8.21 -6.37 5.94
CA ILE A 119 9.57 -6.12 6.43
C ILE A 119 10.54 -7.15 5.85
N ASP A 120 10.18 -8.44 5.82
CA ASP A 120 11.03 -9.48 5.28
C ASP A 120 11.20 -9.34 3.76
N GLN A 121 10.12 -9.00 3.02
CA GLN A 121 10.20 -8.70 1.59
C GLN A 121 11.19 -7.56 1.31
N LEU A 122 11.09 -6.46 2.05
CA LEU A 122 11.99 -5.31 1.89
C LEU A 122 13.43 -5.68 2.22
N ARG A 123 13.67 -6.39 3.33
CA ARG A 123 15.01 -6.84 3.72
C ARG A 123 15.64 -7.73 2.63
N GLU A 124 14.89 -8.73 2.18
CA GLU A 124 15.37 -9.67 1.16
C GLU A 124 15.62 -9.00 -0.18
N LEU A 125 14.82 -8.00 -0.55
CA LEU A 125 15.04 -7.22 -1.77
C LEU A 125 16.31 -6.38 -1.66
N LEU A 126 16.55 -5.71 -0.53
CA LEU A 126 17.80 -4.97 -0.29
C LEU A 126 19.02 -5.89 -0.36
N ASP A 127 18.92 -7.09 0.25
CA ASP A 127 20.00 -8.08 0.23
C ASP A 127 20.24 -8.62 -1.18
N PHE A 128 19.18 -8.91 -1.94
CA PHE A 128 19.25 -9.35 -3.34
C PHE A 128 19.94 -8.30 -4.23
N LEU A 129 19.64 -7.02 -4.01
CA LEU A 129 20.23 -5.89 -4.77
C LEU A 129 21.59 -5.45 -4.22
N SER A 130 22.10 -6.11 -3.16
CA SER A 130 23.35 -5.77 -2.47
C SER A 130 23.37 -4.33 -1.92
N ILE A 131 22.21 -3.79 -1.55
CA ILE A 131 22.06 -2.47 -0.95
C ILE A 131 22.23 -2.60 0.57
N LYS A 132 23.33 -2.05 1.09
CA LYS A 132 23.64 -2.12 2.52
C LYS A 132 22.85 -1.11 3.34
N GLU A 133 22.80 0.12 2.84
CA GLU A 133 22.11 1.25 3.48
C GLU A 133 21.20 1.92 2.45
N ALA A 134 20.04 2.38 2.86
CA ALA A 134 19.05 2.97 1.99
C ALA A 134 18.30 4.12 2.65
N ILE A 135 17.75 4.97 1.81
CA ILE A 135 16.72 5.94 2.15
C ILE A 135 15.37 5.25 1.87
N LEU A 136 14.43 5.30 2.80
CA LEU A 136 13.09 4.77 2.59
C LEU A 136 12.09 5.89 2.31
N TYR A 137 11.20 5.69 1.33
CA TYR A 137 10.07 6.56 1.09
C TYR A 137 8.78 5.76 1.12
N GLY A 138 7.99 5.95 2.17
CA GLY A 138 6.75 5.20 2.42
C GLY A 138 5.51 6.05 2.19
N SER A 139 4.59 5.58 1.32
CA SER A 139 3.30 6.24 1.10
C SER A 139 2.16 5.46 1.74
N SER A 140 1.26 6.14 2.47
CA SER A 140 0.08 5.55 3.08
C SER A 140 0.44 4.33 3.94
N MET A 141 -0.03 3.11 3.59
CA MET A 141 0.38 1.84 4.24
C MET A 141 1.89 1.58 4.17
N GLY A 142 2.59 2.12 3.17
CA GLY A 142 4.05 2.02 3.07
C GLY A 142 4.80 2.76 4.19
N ALA A 143 4.17 3.79 4.78
CA ALA A 143 4.78 4.55 5.87
C ALA A 143 5.03 3.72 7.14
N PRO A 144 4.05 3.00 7.74
CA PRO A 144 4.33 2.13 8.88
C PRO A 144 5.28 0.98 8.52
N ILE A 145 5.35 0.53 7.26
CA ILE A 145 6.35 -0.46 6.85
C ILE A 145 7.75 0.14 6.94
N ALA A 146 7.96 1.36 6.41
CA ALA A 146 9.24 2.08 6.51
C ALA A 146 9.66 2.30 7.98
N ILE A 147 8.74 2.76 8.83
CA ILE A 147 8.98 2.99 10.26
C ILE A 147 9.35 1.68 10.98
N ASN A 148 8.58 0.61 10.81
CA ASN A 148 8.84 -0.66 11.48
C ASN A 148 10.12 -1.33 10.97
N PHE A 149 10.42 -1.20 9.67
CA PHE A 149 11.71 -1.63 9.13
C PHE A 149 12.87 -0.89 9.80
N SER A 150 12.77 0.42 9.93
CA SER A 150 13.79 1.26 10.55
C SER A 150 13.96 0.98 12.04
N ASN A 151 12.89 0.70 12.75
CA ASN A 151 12.96 0.28 14.16
C ASN A 151 13.72 -1.05 14.32
N LYS A 152 13.64 -1.95 13.33
CA LYS A 152 14.26 -3.27 13.37
C LYS A 152 15.68 -3.30 12.80
N TYR A 153 15.98 -2.47 11.80
CA TYR A 153 17.24 -2.44 11.04
C TYR A 153 17.78 -1.01 10.93
N LYS A 154 17.91 -0.34 12.06
CA LYS A 154 18.28 1.07 12.17
C LYS A 154 19.58 1.39 11.41
N GLU A 155 20.56 0.49 11.49
CA GLU A 155 21.88 0.61 10.87
C GLU A 155 21.84 0.58 9.33
N ARG A 156 20.72 0.20 8.75
CA ARG A 156 20.53 0.14 7.29
C ARG A 156 19.82 1.38 6.73
N ILE A 157 19.47 2.37 7.56
CA ILE A 157 18.61 3.48 7.14
C ILE A 157 19.31 4.82 7.32
N LEU A 158 19.45 5.54 6.19
CA LEU A 158 20.07 6.86 6.15
C LEU A 158 19.07 7.99 6.44
N ALA A 159 17.86 7.89 5.88
CA ALA A 159 16.79 8.87 6.07
C ALA A 159 15.43 8.25 5.71
N ILE A 160 14.34 8.90 6.12
CA ILE A 160 12.97 8.49 5.77
C ILE A 160 12.18 9.66 5.17
N GLY A 161 11.46 9.38 4.07
CA GLY A 161 10.36 10.21 3.57
C GLY A 161 9.03 9.49 3.81
N LEU A 162 8.02 10.21 4.25
CA LEU A 162 6.66 9.71 4.38
C LEU A 162 5.68 10.60 3.63
N GLN A 163 4.77 9.99 2.88
CA GLN A 163 3.69 10.69 2.19
C GLN A 163 2.34 10.15 2.65
N VAL A 164 1.44 11.05 3.09
CA VAL A 164 0.10 10.71 3.62
C VAL A 164 0.13 9.48 4.53
N PRO A 165 0.97 9.49 5.58
CA PRO A 165 1.30 8.29 6.33
C PRO A 165 0.11 7.70 7.08
N LEU A 166 -0.10 6.39 6.95
CA LEU A 166 -1.03 5.64 7.80
C LEU A 166 -0.49 5.62 9.24
N VAL A 167 -1.22 6.24 10.15
CA VAL A 167 -0.93 6.24 11.59
C VAL A 167 -1.96 5.40 12.32
N HIS A 168 -3.22 5.69 12.09
CA HIS A 168 -4.35 4.98 12.68
C HIS A 168 -5.60 5.21 11.82
N SER A 169 -6.39 4.16 11.63
CA SER A 169 -7.69 4.25 10.95
C SER A 169 -8.81 3.86 11.91
N ASN A 170 -9.79 4.74 12.06
CA ASN A 170 -10.99 4.53 12.87
C ASN A 170 -12.21 4.11 12.02
N SER A 171 -12.00 3.56 10.84
CA SER A 171 -13.08 3.22 9.93
C SER A 171 -13.89 2.02 10.43
N LYS A 172 -15.17 2.24 10.75
CA LYS A 172 -16.12 1.15 11.08
C LYS A 172 -16.34 0.18 9.92
N VAL A 173 -16.12 0.63 8.69
CA VAL A 173 -16.19 -0.21 7.49
C VAL A 173 -15.07 -1.25 7.52
N LEU A 174 -13.86 -0.85 7.94
CA LEU A 174 -12.74 -1.79 8.09
C LEU A 174 -13.01 -2.85 9.16
N ASP A 175 -13.76 -2.52 10.23
CA ASP A 175 -14.17 -3.52 11.23
C ASP A 175 -15.10 -4.59 10.66
N LEU A 176 -16.03 -4.19 9.78
CA LEU A 176 -16.92 -5.12 9.09
C LEU A 176 -16.15 -6.04 8.12
N ILE A 177 -15.17 -5.49 7.42
CA ILE A 177 -14.33 -6.24 6.46
C ILE A 177 -13.48 -7.32 7.16
N LYS A 178 -13.18 -7.16 8.46
CA LYS A 178 -12.45 -8.17 9.23
C LYS A 178 -13.21 -9.48 9.39
N VAL A 179 -14.54 -9.44 9.37
CA VAL A 179 -15.37 -10.65 9.57
C VAL A 179 -15.23 -11.55 8.35
N PRO A 180 -14.82 -12.83 8.51
CA PRO A 180 -14.75 -13.78 7.41
C PRO A 180 -16.09 -13.87 6.67
N VAL A 181 -16.08 -14.15 5.38
CA VAL A 181 -17.23 -14.19 4.46
C VAL A 181 -17.85 -12.80 4.24
N VAL A 182 -18.20 -12.07 5.31
CA VAL A 182 -18.77 -10.70 5.20
C VAL A 182 -17.78 -9.77 4.52
N GLY A 183 -16.51 -9.78 4.93
CA GLY A 183 -15.44 -8.99 4.30
C GLY A 183 -15.25 -9.35 2.83
N ASN A 184 -15.28 -10.64 2.48
CA ASN A 184 -15.19 -11.08 1.09
C ASN A 184 -16.37 -10.57 0.25
N LEU A 185 -17.60 -10.74 0.74
CA LEU A 185 -18.80 -10.24 0.07
C LEU A 185 -18.76 -8.72 -0.08
N PHE A 186 -18.35 -8.00 0.97
CA PHE A 186 -18.23 -6.54 0.92
C PHE A 186 -17.19 -6.10 -0.11
N LEU A 187 -16.00 -6.71 -0.12
CA LEU A 187 -14.94 -6.38 -1.08
C LEU A 187 -15.39 -6.64 -2.52
N ARG A 188 -16.07 -7.77 -2.77
CA ARG A 188 -16.56 -8.17 -4.10
C ARG A 188 -17.69 -7.28 -4.62
N THR A 189 -18.63 -6.89 -3.74
CA THR A 189 -19.84 -6.15 -4.14
C THR A 189 -19.63 -4.65 -4.14
N PHE A 190 -18.78 -4.12 -3.27
CA PHE A 190 -18.57 -2.68 -3.11
C PHE A 190 -17.12 -2.25 -3.29
N GLY A 191 -16.17 -2.90 -2.63
CA GLY A 191 -14.79 -2.45 -2.57
C GLY A 191 -14.10 -2.43 -3.95
N ILE A 192 -14.09 -3.54 -4.68
CA ILE A 192 -13.46 -3.62 -5.99
C ILE A 192 -14.20 -2.79 -7.06
N PRO A 193 -15.55 -2.84 -7.16
CA PRO A 193 -16.28 -1.96 -8.06
C PRO A 193 -16.02 -0.47 -7.77
N PHE A 194 -15.98 -0.08 -6.49
CA PHE A 194 -15.66 1.29 -6.11
C PHE A 194 -14.25 1.69 -6.54
N ALA A 195 -13.24 0.85 -6.28
CA ALA A 195 -11.86 1.11 -6.68
C ALA A 195 -11.71 1.24 -8.21
N LYS A 196 -12.38 0.37 -8.98
CA LYS A 196 -12.39 0.44 -10.44
C LYS A 196 -13.05 1.73 -10.94
N ASN A 197 -14.23 2.06 -10.44
CA ASN A 197 -14.96 3.26 -10.86
C ASN A 197 -14.18 4.54 -10.55
N ARG A 198 -13.56 4.62 -9.37
CA ARG A 198 -12.69 5.75 -8.99
C ARG A 198 -11.48 5.86 -9.93
N ALA A 199 -10.87 4.75 -10.29
CA ALA A 199 -9.75 4.71 -11.22
C ALA A 199 -10.17 5.15 -12.64
N GLU A 200 -11.32 4.69 -13.13
CA GLU A 200 -11.86 5.08 -14.42
C GLU A 200 -12.22 6.58 -14.48
N GLN A 201 -12.80 7.14 -13.42
CA GLN A 201 -13.07 8.58 -13.31
C GLN A 201 -11.76 9.38 -13.37
N TRP A 202 -10.74 8.96 -12.62
CA TRP A 202 -9.44 9.60 -12.64
C TRP A 202 -8.78 9.52 -14.04
N ALA A 203 -8.95 8.41 -14.78
CA ALA A 203 -8.45 8.26 -16.14
C ALA A 203 -9.12 9.23 -17.13
N HIS A 204 -10.40 9.55 -16.94
CA HIS A 204 -11.09 10.54 -17.76
C HIS A 204 -10.54 11.96 -17.57
N GLU A 205 -10.11 12.28 -16.37
CA GLU A 205 -9.52 13.58 -16.02
C GLU A 205 -8.04 13.68 -16.43
N ASN A 206 -7.38 12.53 -16.69
CA ASN A 206 -5.95 12.41 -16.96
C ASN A 206 -5.69 11.48 -18.17
N GLU A 207 -6.04 11.91 -19.38
CA GLU A 207 -5.96 11.08 -20.60
C GLU A 207 -4.59 10.41 -20.84
N GLY A 208 -3.49 11.07 -20.46
CA GLY A 208 -2.13 10.52 -20.56
C GLY A 208 -1.83 9.34 -19.64
N GLN A 209 -2.71 9.01 -18.68
CA GLN A 209 -2.51 7.95 -17.69
C GLN A 209 -3.40 6.70 -17.95
N LYS A 210 -4.08 6.65 -19.09
CA LYS A 210 -5.08 5.60 -19.37
C LYS A 210 -4.48 4.19 -19.32
N ASP A 211 -3.27 3.99 -19.84
CA ASP A 211 -2.63 2.67 -19.84
C ASP A 211 -2.27 2.22 -18.42
N PHE A 212 -1.78 3.13 -17.59
CA PHE A 212 -1.55 2.86 -16.17
C PHE A 212 -2.85 2.44 -15.47
N ILE A 213 -3.95 3.17 -15.69
CA ILE A 213 -5.24 2.84 -15.07
C ILE A 213 -5.77 1.49 -15.54
N ASN A 214 -5.61 1.15 -16.83
CA ASN A 214 -5.98 -0.17 -17.33
C ASN A 214 -5.20 -1.29 -16.62
N ARG A 215 -3.90 -1.12 -16.41
CA ARG A 215 -3.07 -2.07 -15.65
C ARG A 215 -3.47 -2.13 -14.18
N TYR A 216 -3.74 -0.97 -13.55
CA TYR A 216 -4.26 -0.92 -12.19
C TYR A 216 -5.57 -1.70 -12.03
N ILE A 217 -6.51 -1.54 -12.96
CA ILE A 217 -7.77 -2.29 -12.95
C ILE A 217 -7.55 -3.79 -13.19
N ALA A 218 -6.65 -4.14 -14.13
CA ALA A 218 -6.33 -5.52 -14.45
C ALA A 218 -5.72 -6.27 -13.26
N GLN A 219 -4.79 -5.66 -12.52
CA GLN A 219 -4.18 -6.29 -11.35
C GLN A 219 -5.18 -6.66 -10.26
N LEU A 220 -6.28 -5.88 -10.13
CA LEU A 220 -7.34 -6.17 -9.16
C LEU A 220 -8.10 -7.46 -9.48
N SER A 221 -7.96 -7.98 -10.69
CA SER A 221 -8.59 -9.23 -11.14
C SER A 221 -7.66 -10.44 -11.09
N LEU A 222 -6.43 -10.28 -10.61
CA LEU A 222 -5.46 -11.36 -10.52
C LEU A 222 -5.76 -12.30 -9.33
N PRO A 223 -5.58 -13.63 -9.49
CA PRO A 223 -5.79 -14.59 -8.41
C PRO A 223 -4.95 -14.29 -7.18
N GLY A 224 -5.57 -14.37 -5.99
CA GLY A 224 -4.95 -14.05 -4.70
C GLY A 224 -5.02 -12.57 -4.29
N THR A 225 -5.52 -11.68 -5.15
CA THR A 225 -5.69 -10.25 -4.83
C THR A 225 -6.71 -10.04 -3.71
N GLU A 226 -7.86 -10.72 -3.76
CA GLU A 226 -8.87 -10.66 -2.71
C GLU A 226 -8.29 -11.06 -1.35
N TYR A 227 -7.61 -12.20 -1.32
CA TYR A 227 -6.98 -12.70 -0.11
C TYR A 227 -5.96 -11.70 0.44
N SER A 228 -5.09 -11.18 -0.41
CA SER A 228 -4.03 -10.24 -0.01
C SER A 228 -4.57 -8.92 0.51
N LEU A 229 -5.62 -8.36 -0.13
CA LEU A 229 -6.28 -7.13 0.31
C LEU A 229 -6.95 -7.32 1.67
N LEU A 230 -7.76 -8.38 1.82
CA LEU A 230 -8.46 -8.66 3.08
C LEU A 230 -7.48 -8.95 4.21
N SER A 231 -6.42 -9.71 3.94
CA SER A 231 -5.39 -10.01 4.92
C SER A 231 -4.63 -8.74 5.35
N SER A 232 -4.27 -7.85 4.42
CA SER A 232 -3.64 -6.56 4.74
C SER A 232 -4.56 -5.66 5.57
N ILE A 233 -5.85 -5.61 5.26
CA ILE A 233 -6.83 -4.85 6.04
C ILE A 233 -6.92 -5.41 7.47
N ARG A 234 -6.96 -6.73 7.62
CA ARG A 234 -7.06 -7.39 8.93
C ARG A 234 -5.82 -7.20 9.79
N HIS A 235 -4.63 -7.20 9.19
CA HIS A 235 -3.37 -7.24 9.92
C HIS A 235 -2.66 -5.87 9.98
N ILE A 236 -3.00 -4.91 9.10
CA ILE A 236 -2.34 -3.60 9.03
C ILE A 236 -3.32 -2.44 9.14
N ALA A 237 -4.29 -2.32 8.22
CA ALA A 237 -5.06 -1.07 8.06
C ALA A 237 -5.78 -0.61 9.33
N ASN A 238 -6.04 -1.51 10.27
CA ASN A 238 -6.78 -1.24 11.51
C ASN A 238 -5.91 -1.26 12.77
N LYS A 239 -4.60 -1.21 12.60
CA LYS A 239 -3.67 -1.07 13.72
C LYS A 239 -3.43 0.40 14.06
N ASP A 240 -3.07 0.64 15.31
CA ASP A 240 -2.50 1.90 15.76
C ASP A 240 -0.97 1.80 15.70
N PHE A 241 -0.36 2.62 14.86
CA PHE A 241 1.09 2.68 14.67
C PHE A 241 1.75 3.81 15.48
N LEU A 242 1.00 4.59 16.24
CA LEU A 242 1.59 5.63 17.07
C LEU A 242 2.70 5.12 18.02
N PRO A 243 2.57 3.91 18.63
CA PRO A 243 3.67 3.31 19.38
C PRO A 243 4.94 3.08 18.59
N ASP A 244 4.83 2.67 17.32
CA ASP A 244 5.98 2.43 16.43
C ASP A 244 6.69 3.74 16.09
N TYR A 245 5.94 4.82 15.83
CA TYR A 245 6.50 6.17 15.66
C TYR A 245 7.18 6.69 16.91
N LYS A 246 6.67 6.33 18.10
CA LYS A 246 7.33 6.68 19.38
C LYS A 246 8.67 5.98 19.52
N ILE A 247 8.77 4.68 19.17
CA ILE A 247 10.05 3.97 19.15
C ILE A 247 11.00 4.62 18.14
N PHE A 248 10.50 4.93 16.94
CA PHE A 248 11.27 5.59 15.90
C PHE A 248 11.82 6.95 16.34
N SER A 249 11.10 7.72 17.14
CA SER A 249 11.55 9.04 17.62
C SER A 249 12.86 9.00 18.43
N GLU A 250 13.26 7.83 18.91
CA GLU A 250 14.51 7.61 19.63
C GLU A 250 15.68 7.27 18.67
N SER A 251 15.43 7.20 17.35
CA SER A 251 16.40 6.70 16.38
C SER A 251 17.45 7.72 15.94
N ASN A 252 17.16 9.01 15.98
CA ASN A 252 17.89 10.11 15.35
C ASN A 252 18.01 10.01 13.81
N ILE A 253 17.23 9.13 13.15
CA ILE A 253 17.19 9.04 11.69
C ILE A 253 16.41 10.27 11.17
N PRO A 254 16.99 11.04 10.23
CA PRO A 254 16.29 12.18 9.64
C PRO A 254 14.99 11.75 8.95
N ILE A 255 13.92 12.55 9.13
CA ILE A 255 12.61 12.23 8.57
C ILE A 255 11.96 13.45 7.93
N HIS A 256 11.40 13.25 6.72
CA HIS A 256 10.52 14.19 6.01
C HIS A 256 9.10 13.62 6.00
N ILE A 257 8.09 14.46 6.30
CA ILE A 257 6.68 14.05 6.33
C ILE A 257 5.84 15.01 5.48
N ALA A 258 5.34 14.53 4.34
CA ALA A 258 4.37 15.23 3.51
C ALA A 258 2.96 14.68 3.77
N TYR A 259 1.97 15.56 4.04
CA TYR A 259 0.60 15.11 4.24
C TYR A 259 -0.44 16.13 3.75
N ALA A 260 -1.59 15.62 3.34
CA ALA A 260 -2.70 16.47 2.92
C ALA A 260 -3.50 16.96 4.13
N SER A 261 -3.77 18.27 4.17
CA SER A 261 -4.57 18.86 5.25
C SER A 261 -6.07 18.52 5.17
N ASP A 262 -6.50 18.09 3.99
CA ASP A 262 -7.86 17.69 3.61
C ASP A 262 -7.96 16.19 3.26
N ASP A 263 -7.04 15.36 3.82
CA ASP A 263 -7.06 13.91 3.61
C ASP A 263 -8.35 13.30 4.15
N ASP A 264 -9.07 12.59 3.29
CA ASP A 264 -10.36 11.95 3.56
C ASP A 264 -10.24 10.47 3.95
N GLU A 265 -9.05 9.86 3.78
CA GLU A 265 -8.75 8.48 4.15
C GLU A 265 -8.00 8.39 5.50
N ILE A 266 -7.05 9.28 5.73
CA ILE A 266 -6.23 9.35 6.95
C ILE A 266 -6.46 10.70 7.64
N ASP A 267 -7.11 10.71 8.80
CA ASP A 267 -7.37 11.94 9.55
C ASP A 267 -6.04 12.68 9.83
N PRO A 268 -5.87 13.92 9.30
CA PRO A 268 -4.65 14.71 9.51
C PRO A 268 -4.30 14.94 10.98
N LYS A 269 -5.26 14.83 11.88
CA LYS A 269 -5.02 14.92 13.34
C LYS A 269 -4.14 13.77 13.84
N THR A 270 -4.18 12.60 13.19
CA THR A 270 -3.32 11.47 13.55
C THR A 270 -1.87 11.75 13.15
N VAL A 271 -1.66 12.38 11.99
CA VAL A 271 -0.32 12.81 11.54
C VAL A 271 0.24 13.89 12.48
N LYS A 272 -0.59 14.84 12.95
CA LYS A 272 -0.16 15.86 13.92
C LYS A 272 0.30 15.25 15.26
N LYS A 273 -0.26 14.10 15.68
CA LYS A 273 0.26 13.37 16.85
C LYS A 273 1.65 12.81 16.59
N VAL A 274 1.91 12.29 15.39
CA VAL A 274 3.26 11.84 15.00
C VAL A 274 4.24 13.01 15.02
N LEU A 275 3.87 14.15 14.45
CA LEU A 275 4.72 15.35 14.46
C LEU A 275 5.04 15.84 15.89
N SER A 276 4.13 15.65 16.84
CA SER A 276 4.42 15.96 18.25
C SER A 276 5.46 15.03 18.89
N LEU A 277 5.67 13.82 18.34
CA LEU A 277 6.74 12.91 18.74
C LEU A 277 8.05 13.17 18.00
N LEU A 278 8.00 13.85 16.87
CA LEU A 278 9.11 14.09 15.94
C LEU A 278 9.26 15.61 15.68
N PRO A 279 9.64 16.41 16.69
CA PRO A 279 9.68 17.87 16.57
C PRO A 279 10.67 18.37 15.51
N ASP A 280 11.70 17.59 15.19
CA ASP A 280 12.73 17.90 14.20
C ASP A 280 12.41 17.37 12.79
N ALA A 281 11.21 16.78 12.60
CA ALA A 281 10.77 16.33 11.29
C ALA A 281 10.63 17.50 10.32
N ASP A 282 11.23 17.37 9.14
CA ASP A 282 10.94 18.26 8.02
C ASP A 282 9.50 17.99 7.54
N THR A 283 8.69 19.03 7.37
CA THR A 283 7.25 18.85 7.16
C THR A 283 6.75 19.67 5.98
N PHE A 284 5.99 19.02 5.09
CA PHE A 284 5.28 19.67 4.01
C PHE A 284 3.77 19.36 4.07
N ILE A 285 2.96 20.41 3.98
CA ILE A 285 1.49 20.30 4.04
C ILE A 285 0.92 20.75 2.68
N PHE A 286 0.11 19.89 2.07
CA PHE A 286 -0.56 20.19 0.81
C PHE A 286 -2.07 19.99 0.90
N THR A 287 -2.77 20.22 -0.20
CA THR A 287 -4.20 19.95 -0.40
C THR A 287 -4.42 19.04 -1.59
N GLY A 288 -5.58 18.41 -1.69
CA GLY A 288 -5.94 17.48 -2.77
C GLY A 288 -6.24 16.07 -2.28
N GLY A 289 -6.52 15.92 -0.98
CA GLY A 289 -6.90 14.65 -0.36
C GLY A 289 -5.78 13.62 -0.33
N HIS A 290 -6.12 12.36 -0.06
CA HIS A 290 -5.16 11.25 0.05
C HIS A 290 -4.34 11.02 -1.23
N GLY A 291 -4.94 11.24 -2.39
CA GLY A 291 -4.29 11.10 -3.72
C GLY A 291 -3.53 12.33 -4.21
N GLY A 292 -3.62 13.46 -3.50
CA GLY A 292 -3.10 14.76 -3.96
C GLY A 292 -1.61 14.79 -4.29
N GLY A 293 -0.81 13.95 -3.62
CA GLY A 293 0.62 13.81 -3.93
C GLY A 293 0.93 13.40 -5.37
N GLY A 294 0.01 12.70 -6.04
CA GLY A 294 0.15 12.36 -7.45
C GLY A 294 0.04 13.57 -8.39
N ILE A 295 -0.59 14.66 -7.94
CA ILE A 295 -0.74 15.91 -8.72
C ILE A 295 0.52 16.77 -8.59
N ILE A 296 1.17 16.77 -7.44
CA ILE A 296 2.32 17.62 -7.09
C ILE A 296 3.64 16.84 -7.10
N VAL A 297 3.78 15.83 -7.97
CA VAL A 297 4.95 14.93 -8.01
C VAL A 297 6.26 15.68 -8.11
N ASN A 298 6.35 16.70 -8.97
CA ASN A 298 7.57 17.49 -9.15
C ASN A 298 7.94 18.26 -7.88
N GLU A 299 6.96 18.89 -7.23
CA GLU A 299 7.17 19.63 -5.98
C GLU A 299 7.63 18.70 -4.86
N LEU A 300 6.98 17.54 -4.70
CA LEU A 300 7.41 16.52 -3.72
C LEU A 300 8.82 15.99 -4.01
N THR A 301 9.18 15.84 -5.29
CA THR A 301 10.52 15.42 -5.71
C THR A 301 11.57 16.45 -5.28
N ASP A 302 11.32 17.72 -5.57
CA ASP A 302 12.23 18.80 -5.21
C ASP A 302 12.39 18.93 -3.70
N LEU A 303 11.30 18.98 -2.97
CA LEU A 303 11.30 19.09 -1.50
C LEU A 303 12.02 17.93 -0.82
N PHE A 304 11.75 16.68 -1.26
CA PHE A 304 12.40 15.52 -0.68
C PHE A 304 13.89 15.47 -1.02
N SER A 305 14.29 15.81 -2.25
CA SER A 305 15.70 15.92 -2.64
C SER A 305 16.42 17.01 -1.84
N ASP A 306 15.81 18.18 -1.66
CA ASP A 306 16.36 19.27 -0.85
C ASP A 306 16.54 18.88 0.63
N PHE A 307 15.57 18.13 1.18
CA PHE A 307 15.69 17.57 2.52
C PHE A 307 16.89 16.63 2.63
N LEU A 308 17.05 15.70 1.68
CA LEU A 308 18.14 14.73 1.68
C LEU A 308 19.50 15.42 1.59
N SER A 309 19.68 16.40 0.66
CA SER A 309 20.92 17.15 0.52
C SER A 309 21.31 17.88 1.83
N LYS A 310 20.35 18.48 2.51
CA LYS A 310 20.59 19.16 3.79
C LYS A 310 20.96 18.23 4.95
N ARG A 311 20.60 16.95 4.87
CA ARG A 311 20.75 15.99 6.00
C ARG A 311 21.84 14.95 5.78
N LEU A 312 22.19 14.64 4.53
CA LEU A 312 23.16 13.60 4.20
C LEU A 312 24.52 14.14 3.74
N ASP A 313 24.59 15.42 3.28
CA ASP A 313 25.84 16.07 2.86
C ASP A 313 26.56 16.78 4.02
N GLN A 314 26.12 16.59 5.27
CA GLN A 314 26.76 17.08 6.50
C GLN A 314 27.58 15.95 7.13
#